data_a2a75ee159d31776b1f57b15c668f24d
#
_entry.id   a2a75ee159d31776b1f57b15c668f24d
#
_cell.length_a   1.000
_cell.length_b   1.000
_cell.length_c   1.000
_cell.angle_alpha   90.00
_cell.angle_beta   90.00
_cell.angle_gamma   90.00
#
_symmetry.space_group_name_H-M   'P 1'
#
loop_
_entity.id
_entity.type
_entity.pdbx_description
1 polymer ?
#
loop_
_entity_poly.entity_id
_entity_poly.type
_entity_poly.pdbx_seq_one_letter_code
_entity_poly.pdbx_strand_id
1 'polypeptide(L)'
;LRVMMMKNKRSGEVLSYIDKLADAGIKLHGQVVLCRGINDGAELDRTMRDLSKYYPAMESVSIVPAGLTKYRDKLYPLKPFSAEECAAVIKQVEDFNKSLPERMFFASDEFFVLSGTPLPKDDYYGDYTQLDNGVGMLTSFTTEFQSMLSTLDEDECAIEREVSLATGEAAYGMMRSLIDELEAQCPKLKCRLYKIKNNFFGGQVTETVLRTGADLAEQLS
;
A
#
# COMPACT_ATOMS: atom_id res chain seq x y z
N LEU A 1 1.18 10.78 -22.70
CA LEU A 1 1.01 10.96 -21.25
C LEU A 1 2.33 10.77 -20.50
N ARG A 2 2.99 9.60 -20.57
CA ARG A 2 4.22 9.27 -19.82
C ARG A 2 5.36 10.29 -20.02
N VAL A 3 5.61 10.73 -21.27
CA VAL A 3 6.62 11.76 -21.58
C VAL A 3 6.31 13.08 -20.87
N MET A 4 5.04 13.46 -20.80
CA MET A 4 4.58 14.65 -20.10
C MET A 4 4.79 14.53 -18.58
N MET A 5 4.36 13.43 -17.99
CA MET A 5 4.45 13.18 -16.54
C MET A 5 5.89 13.09 -16.05
N MET A 6 6.74 12.37 -16.79
CA MET A 6 8.14 12.16 -16.45
C MET A 6 9.07 13.30 -16.88
N LYS A 7 8.57 14.26 -17.66
CA LYS A 7 9.39 15.33 -18.26
C LYS A 7 10.64 14.81 -18.98
N ASN A 8 10.58 13.59 -19.50
CA ASN A 8 11.67 12.91 -20.18
C ASN A 8 11.19 12.39 -21.54
N LYS A 9 11.76 12.92 -22.63
CA LYS A 9 11.38 12.57 -24.02
C LYS A 9 11.50 11.07 -24.31
N ARG A 10 12.47 10.39 -23.65
CA ARG A 10 12.71 8.96 -23.84
C ARG A 10 11.84 8.05 -22.98
N SER A 11 11.07 8.59 -22.06
CA SER A 11 10.26 7.78 -21.14
C SER A 11 9.16 6.96 -21.84
N GLY A 12 8.78 7.32 -23.06
CA GLY A 12 7.86 6.54 -23.90
C GLY A 12 8.49 5.27 -24.48
N GLU A 13 9.81 5.21 -24.60
CA GLU A 13 10.53 4.05 -25.14
C GLU A 13 10.43 2.81 -24.25
N VAL A 14 10.14 2.98 -22.95
CA VAL A 14 10.04 1.89 -21.98
C VAL A 14 9.03 0.81 -22.38
N LEU A 15 7.96 1.19 -23.09
CA LEU A 15 6.96 0.22 -23.55
C LEU A 15 7.56 -0.81 -24.52
N SER A 16 8.52 -0.40 -25.36
CA SER A 16 9.22 -1.34 -26.26
C SER A 16 10.15 -2.32 -25.51
N TYR A 17 10.51 -2.03 -24.26
CA TYR A 17 11.26 -2.97 -23.43
C TYR A 17 10.35 -4.02 -22.82
N ILE A 18 9.09 -3.69 -22.54
CA ILE A 18 8.11 -4.68 -22.05
C ILE A 18 7.94 -5.80 -23.10
N ASP A 19 7.78 -5.43 -24.37
CA ASP A 19 7.71 -6.41 -25.48
C ASP A 19 8.91 -7.35 -25.46
N LYS A 20 10.12 -6.78 -25.43
CA LYS A 20 11.37 -7.57 -25.45
C LYS A 20 11.53 -8.48 -24.24
N LEU A 21 11.13 -8.02 -23.06
CA LEU A 21 11.25 -8.78 -21.82
C LEU A 21 10.22 -9.92 -21.79
N ALA A 22 8.99 -9.64 -22.23
CA ALA A 22 7.94 -10.66 -22.36
C ALA A 22 8.32 -11.73 -23.37
N ASP A 23 8.82 -11.33 -24.55
CA ASP A 23 9.28 -12.26 -25.59
C ASP A 23 10.48 -13.11 -25.12
N ALA A 24 11.31 -12.59 -24.23
CA ALA A 24 12.41 -13.33 -23.59
C ALA A 24 11.95 -14.25 -22.45
N GLY A 25 10.65 -14.32 -22.14
CA GLY A 25 10.10 -15.15 -21.07
C GLY A 25 10.36 -14.61 -19.66
N ILE A 26 10.72 -13.33 -19.53
CA ILE A 26 10.96 -12.70 -18.23
C ILE A 26 9.62 -12.35 -17.60
N LYS A 27 9.47 -12.73 -16.32
CA LYS A 27 8.31 -12.37 -15.50
C LYS A 27 8.39 -10.91 -15.07
N LEU A 28 7.28 -10.20 -15.20
CA LEU A 28 7.21 -8.77 -14.97
C LEU A 28 6.22 -8.44 -13.86
N HIS A 29 6.61 -7.55 -12.98
CA HIS A 29 5.75 -6.92 -11.99
C HIS A 29 5.73 -5.42 -12.26
N GLY A 30 4.52 -4.88 -12.49
CA GLY A 30 4.34 -3.48 -12.83
C GLY A 30 3.91 -2.64 -11.63
N GLN A 31 4.18 -1.33 -11.71
CA GLN A 31 3.62 -0.36 -10.77
C GLN A 31 3.07 0.84 -11.53
N VAL A 32 1.84 1.21 -11.25
CA VAL A 32 1.20 2.43 -11.73
C VAL A 32 1.09 3.41 -10.57
N VAL A 33 1.89 4.46 -10.59
CA VAL A 33 1.73 5.59 -9.67
C VAL A 33 0.60 6.47 -10.18
N LEU A 34 -0.54 6.43 -9.50
CA LEU A 34 -1.76 7.10 -9.90
C LEU A 34 -1.77 8.55 -9.42
N CYS A 35 -1.89 9.47 -10.38
CA CYS A 35 -1.95 10.90 -10.14
C CYS A 35 -3.37 11.40 -10.46
N ARG A 36 -4.08 11.87 -9.43
CA ARG A 36 -5.46 12.35 -9.52
C ARG A 36 -5.65 13.37 -10.65
N GLY A 37 -6.62 13.14 -11.52
CA GLY A 37 -6.95 14.01 -12.67
C GLY A 37 -5.94 13.96 -13.81
N ILE A 38 -4.99 13.02 -13.82
CA ILE A 38 -3.96 12.89 -14.86
C ILE A 38 -4.00 11.53 -15.54
N ASN A 39 -3.77 10.46 -14.79
CA ASN A 39 -3.73 9.09 -15.32
C ASN A 39 -4.72 8.15 -14.63
N ASP A 40 -5.69 8.69 -13.92
CA ASP A 40 -6.84 8.01 -13.32
C ASP A 40 -8.01 7.83 -14.32
N GLY A 41 -9.12 7.30 -13.89
CA GLY A 41 -10.33 7.10 -14.68
C GLY A 41 -10.05 6.38 -16.00
N ALA A 42 -10.44 6.96 -17.11
CA ALA A 42 -10.30 6.36 -18.46
C ALA A 42 -8.84 6.07 -18.84
N GLU A 43 -7.88 6.85 -18.34
CA GLU A 43 -6.46 6.60 -18.58
C GLU A 43 -5.96 5.37 -17.80
N LEU A 44 -6.48 5.13 -16.58
CA LEU A 44 -6.21 3.92 -15.84
C LEU A 44 -6.79 2.70 -16.56
N ASP A 45 -8.04 2.76 -17.04
CA ASP A 45 -8.64 1.68 -17.84
C ASP A 45 -7.81 1.35 -19.08
N ARG A 46 -7.34 2.38 -19.77
CA ARG A 46 -6.46 2.19 -20.93
C ARG A 46 -5.16 1.51 -20.53
N THR A 47 -4.54 1.95 -19.42
CA THR A 47 -3.29 1.40 -18.91
C THR A 47 -3.45 -0.07 -18.53
N MET A 48 -4.52 -0.41 -17.80
CA MET A 48 -4.82 -1.80 -17.43
C MET A 48 -5.05 -2.68 -18.66
N ARG A 49 -5.80 -2.20 -19.63
CA ARG A 49 -6.05 -2.90 -20.91
C ARG A 49 -4.77 -3.11 -21.71
N ASP A 50 -3.87 -2.14 -21.73
CA ASP A 50 -2.60 -2.27 -22.45
C ASP A 50 -1.64 -3.22 -21.76
N LEU A 51 -1.57 -3.21 -20.42
CA LEU A 51 -0.71 -4.11 -19.65
C LEU A 51 -1.25 -5.54 -19.63
N SER A 52 -2.56 -5.74 -19.64
CA SER A 52 -3.16 -7.09 -19.63
C SER A 52 -2.83 -7.92 -20.90
N LYS A 53 -2.43 -7.26 -21.99
CA LYS A 53 -1.97 -7.95 -23.22
C LYS A 53 -0.69 -8.75 -23.00
N TYR A 54 0.07 -8.44 -21.96
CA TYR A 54 1.33 -9.11 -21.63
C TYR A 54 1.16 -10.32 -20.72
N TYR A 55 -0.07 -10.65 -20.32
CA TYR A 55 -0.32 -11.89 -19.59
C TYR A 55 0.10 -13.13 -20.43
N PRO A 56 0.79 -14.15 -19.89
CA PRO A 56 1.17 -14.32 -18.47
C PRO A 56 2.55 -13.74 -18.09
N ALA A 57 3.28 -13.08 -18.99
CA ALA A 57 4.58 -12.50 -18.65
C ALA A 57 4.46 -11.37 -17.62
N MET A 58 3.45 -10.52 -17.73
CA MET A 58 3.08 -9.55 -16.69
C MET A 58 2.20 -10.25 -15.64
N GLU A 59 2.82 -10.65 -14.52
CA GLU A 59 2.14 -11.42 -13.47
C GLU A 59 1.28 -10.55 -12.56
N SER A 60 1.75 -9.35 -12.22
CA SER A 60 1.00 -8.46 -11.35
C SER A 60 1.31 -6.99 -11.63
N VAL A 61 0.35 -6.13 -11.32
CA VAL A 61 0.49 -4.67 -11.41
C VAL A 61 -0.13 -4.03 -10.17
N SER A 62 0.67 -3.32 -9.39
CA SER A 62 0.19 -2.50 -8.29
C SER A 62 -0.29 -1.13 -8.79
N ILE A 63 -1.42 -0.66 -8.25
CA ILE A 63 -1.93 0.69 -8.44
C ILE A 63 -1.76 1.41 -7.11
N VAL A 64 -0.89 2.43 -7.08
CA VAL A 64 -0.55 3.15 -5.85
C VAL A 64 -0.82 4.65 -6.04
N PRO A 65 -1.33 5.37 -5.05
CA PRO A 65 -1.50 6.82 -5.18
C PRO A 65 -0.13 7.52 -5.18
N ALA A 66 -0.06 8.66 -5.84
CA ALA A 66 1.15 9.47 -5.83
C ALA A 66 1.38 10.07 -4.43
N GLY A 67 2.50 9.76 -3.79
CA GLY A 67 2.90 10.35 -2.51
C GLY A 67 3.15 11.86 -2.65
N LEU A 68 2.47 12.66 -1.84
CA LEU A 68 2.55 14.12 -1.90
C LEU A 68 3.32 14.68 -0.71
N THR A 69 4.62 14.88 -0.87
CA THR A 69 5.46 15.49 0.16
C THR A 69 5.30 17.01 0.18
N LYS A 70 5.68 17.65 1.29
CA LYS A 70 5.72 19.13 1.40
C LYS A 70 6.81 19.77 0.51
N TYR A 71 7.76 19.00 0.01
CA TYR A 71 8.86 19.48 -0.84
C TYR A 71 8.48 19.54 -2.34
N ARG A 72 7.27 19.99 -2.63
CA ARG A 72 6.74 20.03 -4.00
C ARG A 72 6.73 21.43 -4.61
N ASP A 73 7.45 22.36 -4.06
CA ASP A 73 7.58 23.71 -4.60
C ASP A 73 8.05 23.67 -6.06
N LYS A 74 7.36 24.43 -6.93
CA LYS A 74 7.62 24.49 -8.38
C LYS A 74 7.34 23.19 -9.16
N LEU A 75 6.82 22.12 -8.51
CA LEU A 75 6.32 20.95 -9.20
C LEU A 75 4.85 21.14 -9.60
N TYR A 76 4.38 20.28 -10.51
CA TYR A 76 2.96 20.25 -10.87
C TYR A 76 2.07 20.08 -9.62
N PRO A 77 1.02 20.91 -9.44
CA PRO A 77 0.21 20.91 -8.22
C PRO A 77 -0.76 19.71 -8.20
N LEU A 78 -0.24 18.52 -7.90
CA LEU A 78 -1.07 17.33 -7.68
C LEU A 78 -1.95 17.52 -6.44
N LYS A 79 -3.14 16.93 -6.49
CA LYS A 79 -4.05 16.85 -5.35
C LYS A 79 -4.18 15.41 -4.89
N PRO A 80 -4.33 15.15 -3.57
CA PRO A 80 -4.60 13.82 -3.06
C PRO A 80 -5.99 13.34 -3.53
N PHE A 81 -6.21 12.05 -3.53
CA PHE A 81 -7.52 11.45 -3.72
C PHE A 81 -8.39 11.68 -2.47
N SER A 82 -9.70 11.91 -2.66
CA SER A 82 -10.66 11.86 -1.56
C SER A 82 -10.99 10.40 -1.22
N ALA A 83 -11.68 10.17 -0.08
CA ALA A 83 -12.13 8.84 0.32
C ALA A 83 -13.03 8.20 -0.75
N GLU A 84 -13.96 8.96 -1.31
CA GLU A 84 -14.88 8.50 -2.37
C GLU A 84 -14.12 8.17 -3.66
N GLU A 85 -13.11 8.96 -4.00
CA GLU A 85 -12.28 8.72 -5.18
C GLU A 85 -11.39 7.48 -4.98
N CYS A 86 -10.87 7.27 -3.78
CA CYS A 86 -10.14 6.04 -3.44
C CYS A 86 -11.03 4.79 -3.59
N ALA A 87 -12.27 4.85 -3.07
CA ALA A 87 -13.25 3.77 -3.23
C ALA A 87 -13.59 3.52 -4.72
N ALA A 88 -13.68 4.59 -5.52
CA ALA A 88 -13.93 4.48 -6.96
C ALA A 88 -12.75 3.81 -7.69
N VAL A 89 -11.50 4.12 -7.31
CA VAL A 89 -10.30 3.44 -7.86
C VAL A 89 -10.31 1.96 -7.51
N ILE A 90 -10.56 1.60 -6.25
CA ILE A 90 -10.67 0.20 -5.83
C ILE A 90 -11.72 -0.52 -6.70
N LYS A 91 -12.92 0.05 -6.80
CA LYS A 91 -14.00 -0.53 -7.61
C LYS A 91 -13.59 -0.70 -9.07
N GLN A 92 -12.95 0.30 -9.66
CA GLN A 92 -12.49 0.27 -11.06
C GLN A 92 -11.50 -0.88 -11.28
N VAL A 93 -10.52 -1.04 -10.41
CA VAL A 93 -9.52 -2.13 -10.46
C VAL A 93 -10.21 -3.49 -10.31
N GLU A 94 -11.13 -3.62 -9.35
CA GLU A 94 -11.88 -4.86 -9.12
C GLU A 94 -12.77 -5.23 -10.32
N ASP A 95 -13.47 -4.26 -10.88
CA ASP A 95 -14.34 -4.51 -12.03
C ASP A 95 -13.52 -4.91 -13.27
N PHE A 96 -12.34 -4.34 -13.45
CA PHE A 96 -11.45 -4.72 -14.55
C PHE A 96 -10.93 -6.17 -14.38
N ASN A 97 -10.50 -6.54 -13.18
CA ASN A 97 -10.02 -7.91 -12.89
C ASN A 97 -11.07 -8.99 -13.21
N LYS A 98 -12.38 -8.70 -13.06
CA LYS A 98 -13.45 -9.64 -13.41
C LYS A 98 -13.44 -10.05 -14.89
N SER A 99 -12.84 -9.24 -15.76
CA SER A 99 -12.70 -9.52 -17.20
C SER A 99 -11.47 -10.36 -17.54
N LEU A 100 -10.59 -10.63 -16.58
CA LEU A 100 -9.34 -11.35 -16.77
C LEU A 100 -9.48 -12.81 -16.30
N PRO A 101 -8.67 -13.74 -16.84
CA PRO A 101 -8.65 -15.12 -16.39
C PRO A 101 -8.16 -15.28 -14.94
N GLU A 102 -7.21 -14.42 -14.55
CA GLU A 102 -6.63 -14.36 -13.21
C GLU A 102 -6.49 -12.90 -12.77
N ARG A 103 -6.46 -12.66 -11.46
CA ARG A 103 -6.22 -11.34 -10.91
C ARG A 103 -4.81 -10.86 -11.25
N MET A 104 -4.73 -9.69 -11.86
CA MET A 104 -3.47 -9.10 -12.28
C MET A 104 -3.23 -7.71 -11.68
N PHE A 105 -4.30 -6.96 -11.40
CA PHE A 105 -4.22 -5.59 -10.89
C PHE A 105 -4.63 -5.53 -9.43
N PHE A 106 -3.84 -4.80 -8.63
CA PHE A 106 -4.05 -4.69 -7.19
C PHE A 106 -4.00 -3.22 -6.78
N ALA A 107 -5.06 -2.72 -6.16
CA ALA A 107 -5.02 -1.44 -5.48
C ALA A 107 -4.18 -1.58 -4.19
N SER A 108 -3.33 -0.58 -3.89
CA SER A 108 -2.53 -0.60 -2.67
C SER A 108 -3.39 -0.43 -1.41
N ASP A 109 -2.85 -0.88 -0.29
CA ASP A 109 -3.49 -0.77 1.04
C ASP A 109 -3.87 0.68 1.36
N GLU A 110 -3.11 1.66 0.88
CA GLU A 110 -3.37 3.07 1.07
C GLU A 110 -4.74 3.49 0.53
N PHE A 111 -5.18 2.97 -0.63
CA PHE A 111 -6.52 3.25 -1.14
C PHE A 111 -7.61 2.72 -0.22
N PHE A 112 -7.43 1.52 0.35
CA PHE A 112 -8.38 0.93 1.31
C PHE A 112 -8.43 1.73 2.61
N VAL A 113 -7.28 2.11 3.16
CA VAL A 113 -7.19 2.92 4.38
C VAL A 113 -7.83 4.29 4.18
N LEU A 114 -7.52 4.98 3.08
CA LEU A 114 -8.05 6.31 2.81
C LEU A 114 -9.56 6.32 2.54
N SER A 115 -10.08 5.27 1.90
CA SER A 115 -11.52 5.16 1.62
C SER A 115 -12.33 4.63 2.81
N GLY A 116 -11.69 4.02 3.80
CA GLY A 116 -12.37 3.24 4.84
C GLY A 116 -12.98 1.93 4.34
N THR A 117 -12.63 1.50 3.13
CA THR A 117 -13.05 0.19 2.59
C THR A 117 -12.31 -0.92 3.34
N PRO A 118 -13.00 -1.98 3.77
CA PRO A 118 -12.33 -3.12 4.41
C PRO A 118 -11.23 -3.70 3.54
N LEU A 119 -10.09 -4.01 4.15
CA LEU A 119 -8.99 -4.70 3.47
C LEU A 119 -9.45 -6.08 2.97
N PRO A 120 -9.01 -6.50 1.79
CA PRO A 120 -9.23 -7.86 1.32
C PRO A 120 -8.60 -8.90 2.26
N LYS A 121 -9.12 -10.13 2.21
CA LYS A 121 -8.58 -11.26 2.95
C LYS A 121 -7.30 -11.78 2.28
N ASP A 122 -6.60 -12.65 3.00
CA ASP A 122 -5.32 -13.25 2.63
C ASP A 122 -5.33 -13.88 1.22
N ASP A 123 -6.36 -14.64 0.89
CA ASP A 123 -6.53 -15.32 -0.39
C ASP A 123 -6.63 -14.38 -1.62
N TYR A 124 -6.93 -13.10 -1.39
CA TYR A 124 -6.97 -12.08 -2.44
C TYR A 124 -5.60 -11.80 -3.05
N TYR A 125 -4.54 -11.91 -2.26
CA TYR A 125 -3.19 -11.45 -2.64
C TYR A 125 -2.30 -12.55 -3.25
N GLY A 126 -2.73 -13.82 -3.20
CA GLY A 126 -1.93 -14.95 -3.66
C GLY A 126 -0.57 -14.99 -2.97
N ASP A 127 0.50 -14.98 -3.75
CA ASP A 127 1.89 -15.04 -3.23
C ASP A 127 2.42 -13.68 -2.75
N TYR A 128 1.58 -12.66 -2.60
CA TYR A 128 1.96 -11.32 -2.14
C TYR A 128 3.07 -10.66 -2.97
N THR A 129 3.05 -10.84 -4.26
CA THR A 129 4.11 -10.39 -5.20
C THR A 129 4.32 -8.88 -5.25
N GLN A 130 3.45 -8.09 -4.63
CA GLN A 130 3.48 -6.62 -4.63
C GLN A 130 3.61 -6.02 -3.22
N LEU A 131 4.06 -6.80 -2.21
CA LEU A 131 4.25 -6.33 -0.83
C LEU A 131 5.11 -5.07 -0.75
N ASP A 132 6.25 -5.05 -1.44
CA ASP A 132 7.18 -3.91 -1.47
C ASP A 132 6.54 -2.63 -2.06
N ASN A 133 5.44 -2.78 -2.80
CA ASN A 133 4.65 -1.68 -3.34
C ASN A 133 3.42 -1.32 -2.48
N GLY A 134 3.35 -1.84 -1.24
CA GLY A 134 2.26 -1.54 -0.30
C GLY A 134 0.94 -2.21 -0.65
N VAL A 135 0.97 -3.38 -1.28
CA VAL A 135 -0.22 -4.18 -1.59
C VAL A 135 -0.26 -5.41 -0.68
N GLY A 136 -1.26 -5.49 0.18
CA GLY A 136 -1.48 -6.60 1.09
C GLY A 136 -0.60 -6.61 2.34
N MET A 137 0.19 -5.58 2.56
CA MET A 137 1.09 -5.49 3.71
C MET A 137 0.33 -5.50 5.04
N LEU A 138 -0.78 -4.78 5.12
CA LEU A 138 -1.61 -4.72 6.32
C LEU A 138 -2.32 -6.05 6.58
N THR A 139 -2.79 -6.73 5.54
CA THR A 139 -3.43 -8.05 5.66
C THR A 139 -2.42 -9.12 6.05
N SER A 140 -1.26 -9.19 5.38
CA SER A 140 -0.17 -10.11 5.72
C SER A 140 0.25 -9.96 7.18
N PHE A 141 0.52 -8.73 7.61
CA PHE A 141 0.89 -8.45 9.00
C PHE A 141 -0.21 -8.89 9.99
N THR A 142 -1.48 -8.61 9.68
CA THR A 142 -2.61 -9.00 10.53
C THR A 142 -2.71 -10.53 10.64
N THR A 143 -2.60 -11.23 9.52
CA THR A 143 -2.68 -12.70 9.46
C THR A 143 -1.53 -13.33 10.23
N GLU A 144 -0.30 -12.86 10.03
CA GLU A 144 0.88 -13.34 10.76
C GLU A 144 0.76 -13.07 12.26
N PHE A 145 0.33 -11.87 12.64
CA PHE A 145 0.13 -11.50 14.05
C PHE A 145 -0.91 -12.41 14.71
N GLN A 146 -2.07 -12.62 14.08
CA GLN A 146 -3.12 -13.50 14.62
C GLN A 146 -2.67 -14.96 14.70
N SER A 147 -1.89 -15.42 13.71
CA SER A 147 -1.28 -16.75 13.74
C SER A 147 -0.35 -16.89 14.96
N MET A 148 0.54 -15.93 15.18
CA MET A 148 1.43 -15.93 16.34
C MET A 148 0.65 -15.83 17.65
N LEU A 149 -0.36 -14.97 17.71
CA LEU A 149 -1.22 -14.83 18.90
C LEU A 149 -1.90 -16.15 19.28
N SER A 150 -2.30 -16.94 18.29
CA SER A 150 -2.92 -18.25 18.52
C SER A 150 -1.98 -19.31 19.09
N THR A 151 -0.67 -19.08 19.04
CA THR A 151 0.38 -20.00 19.57
C THR A 151 0.87 -19.63 20.96
N LEU A 152 0.51 -18.46 21.49
CA LEU A 152 0.91 -18.02 22.83
C LEU A 152 0.28 -18.92 23.91
N ASP A 153 1.11 -19.38 24.83
CA ASP A 153 0.67 -20.18 25.96
C ASP A 153 0.45 -19.34 27.23
N GLU A 154 -0.04 -19.99 28.30
CA GLU A 154 -0.33 -19.33 29.58
C GLU A 154 0.94 -18.81 30.28
N ASP A 155 2.07 -19.48 30.11
CA ASP A 155 3.34 -19.10 30.74
C ASP A 155 3.89 -17.84 30.09
N GLU A 156 3.81 -17.73 28.76
CA GLU A 156 4.20 -16.54 28.00
C GLU A 156 3.32 -15.34 28.36
N CYS A 157 2.02 -15.53 28.48
CA CYS A 157 1.05 -14.51 28.87
C CYS A 157 1.12 -14.12 30.35
N ALA A 158 1.77 -14.95 31.19
CA ALA A 158 1.97 -14.68 32.63
C ALA A 158 3.08 -13.66 32.89
N ILE A 159 3.92 -13.34 31.93
CA ILE A 159 5.04 -12.41 32.08
C ILE A 159 4.53 -10.98 32.13
N GLU A 160 4.77 -10.30 33.25
CA GLU A 160 4.46 -8.88 33.39
C GLU A 160 5.45 -8.04 32.55
N ARG A 161 4.91 -7.29 31.61
CA ARG A 161 5.73 -6.46 30.70
C ARG A 161 4.99 -5.22 30.26
N GLU A 162 5.72 -4.11 30.17
CA GLU A 162 5.26 -2.89 29.54
C GLU A 162 6.08 -2.62 28.27
N VAL A 163 5.39 -2.38 27.14
CA VAL A 163 6.01 -2.19 25.84
C VAL A 163 5.50 -0.88 25.22
N SER A 164 6.40 -0.07 24.70
CA SER A 164 6.08 1.11 23.92
C SER A 164 6.30 0.83 22.44
N LEU A 165 5.27 1.08 21.65
CA LEU A 165 5.24 0.88 20.21
C LEU A 165 4.96 2.20 19.51
N ALA A 166 5.58 2.45 18.38
CA ALA A 166 5.35 3.62 17.56
C ALA A 166 4.99 3.22 16.12
N THR A 167 3.96 3.84 15.56
CA THR A 167 3.51 3.56 14.19
C THR A 167 3.06 4.82 13.47
N GLY A 168 2.88 4.72 12.16
CA GLY A 168 2.32 5.78 11.33
C GLY A 168 0.81 5.92 11.45
N GLU A 169 0.29 7.00 10.88
CA GLU A 169 -1.14 7.30 10.96
C GLU A 169 -1.99 6.25 10.22
N ALA A 170 -1.52 5.74 9.06
CA ALA A 170 -2.25 4.76 8.27
C ALA A 170 -2.44 3.42 9.00
N ALA A 171 -1.40 2.92 9.69
CA ALA A 171 -1.45 1.63 10.37
C ALA A 171 -1.97 1.73 11.83
N TYR A 172 -2.16 2.93 12.37
CA TYR A 172 -2.48 3.10 13.80
C TYR A 172 -3.76 2.38 14.22
N GLY A 173 -4.83 2.49 13.44
CA GLY A 173 -6.12 1.85 13.77
C GLY A 173 -6.01 0.32 13.80
N MET A 174 -5.39 -0.26 12.78
CA MET A 174 -5.14 -1.70 12.71
C MET A 174 -4.27 -2.16 13.89
N MET A 175 -3.14 -1.50 14.12
CA MET A 175 -2.23 -1.83 15.24
C MET A 175 -2.92 -1.76 16.59
N ARG A 176 -3.81 -0.77 16.80
CA ARG A 176 -4.56 -0.68 18.07
C ARG A 176 -5.48 -1.88 18.26
N SER A 177 -6.22 -2.28 17.21
CA SER A 177 -7.09 -3.47 17.28
C SER A 177 -6.31 -4.74 17.62
N LEU A 178 -5.16 -4.96 16.97
CA LEU A 178 -4.32 -6.14 17.22
C LEU A 178 -3.73 -6.14 18.64
N ILE A 179 -3.34 -4.96 19.14
CA ILE A 179 -2.85 -4.83 20.52
C ILE A 179 -3.98 -5.08 21.51
N ASP A 180 -5.21 -4.64 21.23
CA ASP A 180 -6.35 -4.91 22.11
C ASP A 180 -6.65 -6.42 22.20
N GLU A 181 -6.53 -7.15 21.08
CA GLU A 181 -6.64 -8.62 21.07
C GLU A 181 -5.51 -9.27 21.92
N LEU A 182 -4.27 -8.82 21.76
CA LEU A 182 -3.11 -9.31 22.51
C LEU A 182 -3.24 -9.03 24.01
N GLU A 183 -3.63 -7.82 24.41
CA GLU A 183 -3.82 -7.45 25.82
C GLU A 183 -4.99 -8.20 26.46
N ALA A 184 -6.03 -8.55 25.68
CA ALA A 184 -7.14 -9.37 26.13
C ALA A 184 -6.70 -10.81 26.42
N GLN A 185 -5.82 -11.39 25.59
CA GLN A 185 -5.24 -12.73 25.82
C GLN A 185 -4.17 -12.73 26.91
N CYS A 186 -3.32 -11.71 26.97
CA CYS A 186 -2.21 -11.59 27.89
C CYS A 186 -2.38 -10.37 28.83
N PRO A 187 -3.22 -10.43 29.88
CA PRO A 187 -3.60 -9.25 30.68
C PRO A 187 -2.47 -8.58 31.45
N LYS A 188 -1.33 -9.27 31.63
CA LYS A 188 -0.13 -8.74 32.29
C LYS A 188 0.77 -7.94 31.35
N LEU A 189 0.54 -8.04 30.05
CA LEU A 189 1.20 -7.20 29.04
C LEU A 189 0.45 -5.87 28.93
N LYS A 190 1.21 -4.77 28.92
CA LYS A 190 0.69 -3.42 28.70
C LYS A 190 1.41 -2.78 27.52
N CYS A 191 0.66 -2.42 26.49
CA CYS A 191 1.21 -1.81 25.29
C CYS A 191 0.78 -0.34 25.16
N ARG A 192 1.76 0.55 25.09
CA ARG A 192 1.54 1.95 24.77
C ARG A 192 1.80 2.16 23.28
N LEU A 193 0.76 2.47 22.53
CA LEU A 193 0.88 2.72 21.09
C LEU A 193 0.89 4.23 20.82
N TYR A 194 1.96 4.70 20.20
CA TYR A 194 2.14 6.09 19.79
C TYR A 194 1.90 6.25 18.29
N LYS A 195 1.05 7.21 17.95
CA LYS A 195 0.79 7.59 16.57
C LYS A 195 1.72 8.74 16.17
N ILE A 196 2.68 8.44 15.31
CA ILE A 196 3.70 9.40 14.86
C ILE A 196 3.26 10.09 13.56
N LYS A 197 3.22 11.41 13.59
CA LYS A 197 3.00 12.23 12.38
C LYS A 197 4.29 12.37 11.59
N ASN A 198 4.18 12.43 10.28
CA ASN A 198 5.31 12.69 9.40
C ASN A 198 5.50 14.21 9.23
N ASN A 199 6.30 14.83 10.09
CA ASN A 199 6.61 16.25 9.99
C ASN A 199 7.69 16.53 8.95
N PHE A 200 8.59 15.57 8.72
CA PHE A 200 9.70 15.73 7.77
C PHE A 200 9.21 15.77 6.31
N PHE A 201 8.45 14.79 5.87
CA PHE A 201 7.92 14.75 4.50
C PHE A 201 6.57 15.46 4.33
N GLY A 202 5.84 15.70 5.42
CA GLY A 202 4.52 16.32 5.45
C GLY A 202 3.41 15.34 5.82
N GLY A 203 2.36 15.85 6.45
CA GLY A 203 1.27 15.06 7.02
C GLY A 203 0.43 14.24 6.03
N GLN A 204 0.61 14.45 4.72
CA GLN A 204 -0.02 13.61 3.69
C GLN A 204 0.77 12.32 3.40
N VAL A 205 1.97 12.16 3.95
CA VAL A 205 2.77 10.95 3.89
C VAL A 205 2.48 10.14 5.15
N THR A 206 1.52 9.25 5.09
CA THR A 206 0.98 8.52 6.24
C THR A 206 1.67 7.18 6.50
N GLU A 207 2.50 6.72 5.57
CA GLU A 207 3.23 5.46 5.65
C GLU A 207 4.24 5.42 6.79
N THR A 208 4.34 4.29 7.47
CA THR A 208 5.21 4.13 8.64
C THR A 208 6.69 4.19 8.27
N VAL A 209 7.09 3.59 7.16
CA VAL A 209 8.50 3.44 6.75
C VAL A 209 9.21 4.74 6.38
N LEU A 210 8.48 5.80 6.10
CA LEU A 210 9.04 7.11 5.72
C LEU A 210 9.19 8.07 6.90
N ARG A 211 9.11 7.60 8.15
CA ARG A 211 9.33 8.45 9.31
C ARG A 211 10.81 8.56 9.64
N THR A 212 11.21 9.77 10.04
CA THR A 212 12.60 10.03 10.43
C THR A 212 12.80 9.82 11.94
N GLY A 213 14.04 9.58 12.33
CA GLY A 213 14.40 9.55 13.76
C GLY A 213 14.07 10.86 14.48
N ALA A 214 14.11 12.00 13.77
CA ALA A 214 13.69 13.30 14.32
C ALA A 214 12.18 13.33 14.62
N ASP A 215 11.33 12.82 13.71
CA ASP A 215 9.89 12.72 13.95
C ASP A 215 9.58 11.88 15.20
N LEU A 216 10.32 10.78 15.41
CA LEU A 216 10.18 9.95 16.59
C LEU A 216 10.65 10.66 17.86
N ALA A 217 11.85 11.23 17.85
CA ALA A 217 12.43 11.88 19.02
C ALA A 217 11.58 13.08 19.49
N GLU A 218 11.05 13.89 18.56
CA GLU A 218 10.22 15.05 18.88
C GLU A 218 8.86 14.67 19.50
N GLN A 219 8.27 13.53 19.09
CA GLN A 219 6.91 13.16 19.47
C GLN A 219 6.85 12.11 20.59
N LEU A 220 7.99 11.55 20.99
CA LEU A 220 8.10 10.59 22.10
C LEU A 220 8.82 11.15 23.33
N SER A 221 9.32 12.40 23.27
CA SER A 221 10.03 13.07 24.37
C SER A 221 9.10 13.71 25.40
#